data_c3053acfe6e710b1d3ceda2f7871e848
#
_entry.id   c3053acfe6e710b1d3ceda2f7871e848
#
_cell.length_a   1.000
_cell.length_b   1.000
_cell.length_c   1.000
_cell.angle_alpha   90.00
_cell.angle_beta   90.00
_cell.angle_gamma   90.00
#
_symmetry.space_group_name_H-M   'P 1'
#
loop_
_entity.id
_entity.type
_entity.pdbx_description
1 polymer ?
#
loop_
_entity_poly.entity_id
_entity_poly.type
_entity_poly.pdbx_seq_one_letter_code
_entity_poly.pdbx_strand_id
1 'polypeptide(L)'
;MLFRSQLLPQKFITQLTPEEAAVIQEVIWKFPGVSLVSRTMRQYTTTNAAHAIGSIGEVSRAVLESDIGKEYRQGDYIGISGVEKQYESILKGSNGLEIFLRDVKGRIQGKYKNGSKDIAPIGGKSLTLSIDIDLQAYGELLMQNKVGSIVAIEPATGEILALVSSPTYDLSTLIGKQRGKNYSTLLRDPYKPLLDRPLMARYPPGSTFKVANALVFEQEDIISTESRFPCHAGYAPTRSEERRVGKECRS
;
A
#
# COMPACT_ATOMS: atom_id res chain seq x y z
N MET A 1 -11.54 -16.16 -28.77
CA MET A 1 -11.34 -16.53 -27.35
C MET A 1 -12.06 -17.84 -27.11
N LEU A 2 -11.34 -18.90 -26.78
CA LEU A 2 -11.95 -20.20 -26.47
C LEU A 2 -12.29 -20.20 -24.97
N PHE A 3 -13.56 -20.31 -24.64
CA PHE A 3 -14.01 -20.48 -23.25
C PHE A 3 -13.58 -21.88 -22.78
N ARG A 4 -12.77 -21.92 -21.71
CA ARG A 4 -12.18 -23.18 -21.23
C ARG A 4 -13.14 -24.09 -20.46
N SER A 5 -14.33 -23.63 -20.10
CA SER A 5 -15.32 -24.41 -19.39
C SER A 5 -16.75 -23.99 -19.77
N GLN A 6 -17.60 -24.95 -20.06
CA GLN A 6 -19.04 -24.74 -20.27
C GLN A 6 -19.83 -24.68 -18.96
N LEU A 7 -19.22 -25.10 -17.85
CA LEU A 7 -19.92 -25.30 -16.57
C LEU A 7 -19.61 -24.22 -15.53
N LEU A 8 -18.53 -23.47 -15.72
CA LEU A 8 -18.12 -22.44 -14.76
C LEU A 8 -18.26 -21.04 -15.37
N PRO A 9 -18.84 -20.08 -14.63
CA PRO A 9 -18.90 -18.71 -15.07
C PRO A 9 -17.49 -18.15 -15.35
N GLN A 10 -17.33 -17.46 -16.47
CA GLN A 10 -16.08 -16.82 -16.85
C GLN A 10 -16.25 -15.31 -16.87
N LYS A 11 -15.28 -14.59 -16.31
CA LYS A 11 -15.25 -13.13 -16.36
C LYS A 11 -14.95 -12.68 -17.79
N PHE A 12 -15.89 -11.96 -18.38
CA PHE A 12 -15.80 -11.45 -19.75
C PHE A 12 -15.37 -9.98 -19.77
N ILE A 13 -16.04 -9.15 -18.96
CA ILE A 13 -15.71 -7.75 -18.74
C ILE A 13 -15.64 -7.52 -17.24
N THR A 14 -14.69 -6.71 -16.80
CA THR A 14 -14.52 -6.36 -15.38
C THR A 14 -14.53 -4.85 -15.21
N GLN A 15 -14.84 -4.40 -14.00
CA GLN A 15 -14.76 -2.99 -13.59
C GLN A 15 -15.65 -2.06 -14.43
N LEU A 16 -16.89 -2.49 -14.70
CA LEU A 16 -17.90 -1.63 -15.30
C LEU A 16 -18.26 -0.51 -14.32
N THR A 17 -18.40 0.71 -14.85
CA THR A 17 -19.01 1.79 -14.07
C THR A 17 -20.51 1.55 -13.88
N PRO A 18 -21.17 2.19 -12.90
CA PRO A 18 -22.62 2.06 -12.72
C PRO A 18 -23.40 2.38 -13.99
N GLU A 19 -22.97 3.40 -14.76
CA GLU A 19 -23.59 3.81 -16.01
C GLU A 19 -23.42 2.75 -17.10
N GLU A 20 -22.20 2.19 -17.26
CA GLU A 20 -21.93 1.11 -18.20
C GLU A 20 -22.73 -0.16 -17.84
N ALA A 21 -22.82 -0.46 -16.54
CA ALA A 21 -23.59 -1.57 -16.03
C ALA A 21 -25.09 -1.41 -16.31
N ALA A 22 -25.64 -0.21 -16.13
CA ALA A 22 -27.04 0.09 -16.44
C ALA A 22 -27.38 -0.15 -17.92
N VAL A 23 -26.53 0.33 -18.83
CA VAL A 23 -26.71 0.09 -20.28
C VAL A 23 -26.68 -1.40 -20.62
N ILE A 24 -25.76 -2.15 -20.00
CA ILE A 24 -25.69 -3.60 -20.22
C ILE A 24 -26.92 -4.30 -19.62
N GLN A 25 -27.38 -3.86 -18.45
CA GLN A 25 -28.56 -4.41 -17.78
C GLN A 25 -29.82 -4.34 -18.65
N GLU A 26 -30.00 -3.25 -19.41
CA GLU A 26 -31.14 -3.09 -20.32
C GLU A 26 -31.16 -4.11 -21.47
N VAL A 27 -29.99 -4.57 -21.90
CA VAL A 27 -29.85 -5.48 -23.06
C VAL A 27 -29.47 -6.90 -22.71
N ILE A 28 -29.20 -7.19 -21.42
CA ILE A 28 -28.64 -8.48 -20.96
C ILE A 28 -29.57 -9.66 -21.27
N TRP A 29 -30.88 -9.42 -21.35
CA TRP A 29 -31.88 -10.43 -21.68
C TRP A 29 -31.70 -11.00 -23.09
N LYS A 30 -31.00 -10.29 -23.99
CA LYS A 30 -30.67 -10.75 -25.35
C LYS A 30 -29.52 -11.76 -25.36
N PHE A 31 -28.79 -11.89 -24.23
CA PHE A 31 -27.59 -12.70 -24.12
C PHE A 31 -27.78 -13.79 -23.06
N PRO A 32 -28.43 -14.91 -23.39
CA PRO A 32 -28.64 -16.01 -22.44
C PRO A 32 -27.28 -16.54 -21.96
N GLY A 33 -27.12 -16.68 -20.66
CA GLY A 33 -25.87 -17.11 -20.02
C GLY A 33 -24.90 -16.00 -19.60
N VAL A 34 -25.23 -14.75 -19.89
CA VAL A 34 -24.52 -13.58 -19.37
C VAL A 34 -25.20 -13.07 -18.12
N SER A 35 -24.44 -12.74 -17.08
CA SER A 35 -24.94 -12.14 -15.85
C SER A 35 -24.02 -11.03 -15.36
N LEU A 36 -24.61 -10.03 -14.72
CA LEU A 36 -23.87 -8.97 -14.03
C LEU A 36 -23.69 -9.39 -12.55
N VAL A 37 -22.49 -9.24 -12.05
CA VAL A 37 -22.16 -9.50 -10.64
C VAL A 37 -21.58 -8.22 -10.05
N SER A 38 -22.22 -7.68 -9.03
CA SER A 38 -21.67 -6.55 -8.29
C SER A 38 -20.50 -7.00 -7.42
N ARG A 39 -19.48 -6.15 -7.30
CA ARG A 39 -18.34 -6.37 -6.41
C ARG A 39 -18.07 -5.10 -5.64
N THR A 40 -17.73 -5.25 -4.39
CA THR A 40 -17.22 -4.16 -3.58
C THR A 40 -15.84 -3.75 -4.09
N MET A 41 -15.63 -2.46 -4.31
CA MET A 41 -14.34 -1.90 -4.64
C MET A 41 -13.88 -1.00 -3.50
N ARG A 42 -12.56 -0.95 -3.28
CA ARG A 42 -11.97 -0.01 -2.33
C ARG A 42 -12.15 1.41 -2.85
N GLN A 43 -12.53 2.32 -1.98
CA GLN A 43 -12.61 3.74 -2.25
C GLN A 43 -11.72 4.48 -1.27
N TYR A 44 -10.88 5.36 -1.75
CA TYR A 44 -10.07 6.24 -0.92
C TYR A 44 -10.75 7.59 -0.85
N THR A 45 -11.04 8.03 0.36
CA THR A 45 -11.72 9.32 0.63
C THR A 45 -10.73 10.48 0.77
N THR A 46 -9.46 10.18 0.95
CA THR A 46 -8.37 11.15 1.00
C THR A 46 -7.41 10.96 -0.16
N THR A 47 -6.83 12.05 -0.64
CA THR A 47 -5.72 12.06 -1.61
C THR A 47 -4.36 12.04 -0.93
N ASN A 48 -4.32 12.27 0.39
CA ASN A 48 -3.10 12.33 1.17
C ASN A 48 -2.71 10.94 1.73
N ALA A 49 -1.49 10.85 2.25
CA ALA A 49 -0.93 9.64 2.87
C ALA A 49 -0.85 8.42 1.95
N ALA A 50 -0.70 8.63 0.63
CA ALA A 50 -0.74 7.54 -0.35
C ALA A 50 0.24 6.41 -0.05
N HIS A 51 1.47 6.71 0.38
CA HIS A 51 2.48 5.71 0.70
C HIS A 51 2.17 4.97 1.99
N ALA A 52 1.69 5.68 3.01
CA ALA A 52 1.33 5.08 4.30
C ALA A 52 0.10 4.17 4.18
N ILE A 53 -0.97 4.63 3.55
CA ILE A 53 -2.18 3.84 3.29
C ILE A 53 -1.82 2.66 2.38
N GLY A 54 -1.09 2.94 1.30
CA GLY A 54 -0.73 1.94 0.32
C GLY A 54 -1.82 1.67 -0.71
N SER A 55 -1.54 0.78 -1.62
CA SER A 55 -2.41 0.46 -2.74
C SER A 55 -2.82 -1.00 -2.76
N ILE A 56 -3.99 -1.26 -3.34
CA ILE A 56 -4.46 -2.61 -3.66
C ILE A 56 -4.18 -2.95 -5.12
N GLY A 57 -4.14 -4.23 -5.42
CA GLY A 57 -4.04 -4.69 -6.79
C GLY A 57 -4.63 -6.06 -6.98
N GLU A 58 -4.83 -6.45 -8.23
CA GLU A 58 -5.32 -7.78 -8.54
C GLU A 58 -4.28 -8.84 -8.13
N VAL A 59 -4.76 -9.93 -7.56
CA VAL A 59 -3.91 -11.03 -7.08
C VAL A 59 -3.13 -11.61 -8.25
N SER A 60 -1.81 -11.63 -8.12
CA SER A 60 -0.92 -12.18 -9.12
C SER A 60 -0.91 -13.72 -9.08
N ARG A 61 -0.48 -14.34 -10.18
CA ARG A 61 -0.35 -15.80 -10.26
C ARG A 61 0.60 -16.35 -9.17
N ALA A 62 1.69 -15.64 -8.90
CA ALA A 62 2.64 -16.02 -7.87
C ALA A 62 2.01 -16.03 -6.47
N VAL A 63 1.12 -15.07 -6.17
CA VAL A 63 0.38 -15.06 -4.91
C VAL A 63 -0.60 -16.22 -4.83
N LEU A 64 -1.32 -16.52 -5.92
CA LEU A 64 -2.27 -17.64 -5.97
C LEU A 64 -1.61 -19.01 -5.74
N GLU A 65 -0.35 -19.15 -6.12
CA GLU A 65 0.46 -20.37 -5.93
C GLU A 65 1.08 -20.46 -4.52
N SER A 66 1.02 -19.39 -3.72
CA SER A 66 1.48 -19.35 -2.34
C SER A 66 0.43 -19.80 -1.33
N ASP A 67 0.81 -20.02 -0.08
CA ASP A 67 -0.12 -20.39 0.99
C ASP A 67 -1.19 -19.33 1.26
N ILE A 68 -0.84 -18.06 1.13
CA ILE A 68 -1.78 -16.93 1.25
C ILE A 68 -2.81 -16.98 0.11
N GLY A 69 -2.41 -17.45 -1.05
CA GLY A 69 -3.26 -17.55 -2.24
C GLY A 69 -4.43 -18.51 -2.13
N LYS A 70 -4.41 -19.45 -1.17
CA LYS A 70 -5.51 -20.42 -0.94
C LYS A 70 -6.85 -19.76 -0.65
N GLU A 71 -6.81 -18.55 -0.10
CA GLU A 71 -8.02 -17.79 0.25
C GLU A 71 -8.49 -16.86 -0.87
N TYR A 72 -7.74 -16.77 -1.98
CA TYR A 72 -8.01 -15.87 -3.08
C TYR A 72 -8.37 -16.62 -4.36
N ARG A 73 -9.11 -15.93 -5.21
CA ARG A 73 -9.41 -16.38 -6.57
C ARG A 73 -8.86 -15.39 -7.58
N GLN A 74 -8.62 -15.86 -8.78
CA GLN A 74 -8.19 -14.99 -9.86
C GLN A 74 -9.16 -13.81 -10.04
N GLY A 75 -8.60 -12.60 -10.05
CA GLY A 75 -9.33 -11.35 -10.13
C GLY A 75 -9.82 -10.81 -8.78
N ASP A 76 -9.41 -11.39 -7.67
CA ASP A 76 -9.57 -10.78 -6.36
C ASP A 76 -8.51 -9.70 -6.16
N TYR A 77 -8.74 -8.78 -5.23
CA TYR A 77 -7.80 -7.73 -4.88
C TYR A 77 -7.10 -8.06 -3.57
N ILE A 78 -5.83 -7.64 -3.48
CA ILE A 78 -4.99 -7.79 -2.29
C ILE A 78 -4.20 -6.50 -2.07
N GLY A 79 -3.87 -6.18 -0.82
CA GLY A 79 -2.97 -5.09 -0.49
C GLY A 79 -1.56 -5.34 -1.04
N ILE A 80 -1.02 -4.37 -1.77
CA ILE A 80 0.32 -4.45 -2.39
C ILE A 80 1.36 -3.72 -1.56
N SER A 81 0.99 -2.60 -0.95
CA SER A 81 1.89 -1.75 -0.19
C SER A 81 1.20 -1.14 1.03
N GLY A 82 1.99 -0.53 1.92
CA GLY A 82 1.51 0.23 3.07
C GLY A 82 0.64 -0.58 4.03
N VAL A 83 -0.27 0.12 4.68
CA VAL A 83 -1.24 -0.44 5.64
C VAL A 83 -2.15 -1.48 4.98
N GLU A 84 -2.56 -1.26 3.74
CA GLU A 84 -3.38 -2.21 2.97
C GLU A 84 -2.71 -3.60 2.90
N LYS A 85 -1.41 -3.65 2.67
CA LYS A 85 -0.65 -4.91 2.64
C LYS A 85 -0.43 -5.49 4.03
N GLN A 86 -0.02 -4.67 4.99
CA GLN A 86 0.39 -5.13 6.31
C GLN A 86 -0.79 -5.69 7.11
N TYR A 87 -1.96 -5.08 6.94
CA TYR A 87 -3.17 -5.43 7.67
C TYR A 87 -4.24 -6.10 6.78
N GLU A 88 -3.84 -6.66 5.64
CA GLU A 88 -4.74 -7.36 4.70
C GLU A 88 -5.64 -8.38 5.40
N SER A 89 -5.09 -9.21 6.29
CA SER A 89 -5.84 -10.24 7.03
C SER A 89 -6.96 -9.68 7.90
N ILE A 90 -6.82 -8.43 8.36
CA ILE A 90 -7.80 -7.74 9.20
C ILE A 90 -8.82 -7.00 8.32
N LEU A 91 -8.34 -6.35 7.26
CA LEU A 91 -9.13 -5.51 6.37
C LEU A 91 -10.01 -6.30 5.39
N LYS A 92 -9.56 -7.48 4.99
CA LYS A 92 -10.21 -8.31 3.97
C LYS A 92 -11.56 -8.87 4.42
N GLY A 93 -11.68 -9.29 5.70
CA GLY A 93 -12.82 -10.06 6.17
C GLY A 93 -12.82 -11.52 5.65
N SER A 94 -13.97 -12.15 5.65
CA SER A 94 -14.13 -13.53 5.18
C SER A 94 -15.22 -13.62 4.12
N ASN A 95 -14.91 -14.30 3.02
CA ASN A 95 -15.87 -14.53 1.95
C ASN A 95 -16.99 -15.48 2.42
N GLY A 96 -18.22 -15.18 2.05
CA GLY A 96 -19.34 -16.10 2.21
C GLY A 96 -19.27 -17.24 1.20
N LEU A 97 -20.05 -18.29 1.47
CA LEU A 97 -20.22 -19.43 0.60
C LEU A 97 -21.71 -19.73 0.42
N GLU A 98 -22.17 -19.78 -0.82
CA GLU A 98 -23.50 -20.24 -1.17
C GLU A 98 -23.40 -21.55 -1.96
N ILE A 99 -24.20 -22.54 -1.60
CA ILE A 99 -24.18 -23.86 -2.23
C ILE A 99 -25.46 -24.05 -3.04
N PHE A 100 -25.31 -24.24 -4.34
CA PHE A 100 -26.41 -24.44 -5.26
C PHE A 100 -26.45 -25.88 -5.82
N LEU A 101 -27.67 -26.41 -5.97
CA LEU A 101 -27.89 -27.61 -6.74
C LEU A 101 -27.89 -27.29 -8.24
N ARG A 102 -27.20 -28.09 -9.03
CA ARG A 102 -27.18 -27.95 -10.50
C ARG A 102 -27.63 -29.26 -11.15
N ASP A 103 -28.34 -29.14 -12.25
CA ASP A 103 -28.66 -30.28 -13.10
C ASP A 103 -27.46 -30.75 -13.96
N VAL A 104 -27.60 -31.82 -14.68
CA VAL A 104 -26.58 -32.37 -15.59
C VAL A 104 -26.20 -31.41 -16.71
N LYS A 105 -27.02 -30.39 -16.99
CA LYS A 105 -26.76 -29.33 -17.97
C LYS A 105 -26.16 -28.07 -17.31
N GLY A 106 -25.81 -28.11 -16.02
CA GLY A 106 -25.21 -27.01 -15.28
C GLY A 106 -26.20 -25.91 -14.83
N ARG A 107 -27.50 -26.06 -15.01
CA ARG A 107 -28.50 -25.06 -14.64
C ARG A 107 -28.78 -25.15 -13.12
N ILE A 108 -28.84 -23.97 -12.47
CA ILE A 108 -29.14 -23.86 -11.04
C ILE A 108 -30.62 -24.25 -10.83
N GLN A 109 -30.84 -25.24 -9.97
CA GLN A 109 -32.18 -25.75 -9.58
C GLN A 109 -32.65 -25.16 -8.24
N GLY A 110 -31.75 -24.60 -7.45
CA GLY A 110 -32.09 -24.04 -6.14
C GLY A 110 -30.90 -24.10 -5.17
N LYS A 111 -31.10 -23.61 -3.96
CA LYS A 111 -30.12 -23.70 -2.87
C LYS A 111 -30.09 -25.11 -2.28
N TYR A 112 -28.91 -25.63 -2.00
CA TYR A 112 -28.73 -26.91 -1.34
C TYR A 112 -29.30 -26.84 0.08
N LYS A 113 -30.20 -27.78 0.41
CA LYS A 113 -30.91 -27.87 1.70
C LYS A 113 -31.48 -26.51 2.15
N ASN A 114 -32.12 -25.79 1.23
CA ASN A 114 -32.71 -24.46 1.47
C ASN A 114 -31.71 -23.42 2.05
N GLY A 115 -30.42 -23.55 1.73
CA GLY A 115 -29.39 -22.61 2.21
C GLY A 115 -28.87 -22.88 3.62
N SER A 116 -29.25 -24.01 4.27
CA SER A 116 -28.82 -24.32 5.65
C SER A 116 -27.29 -24.54 5.79
N LYS A 117 -26.60 -24.67 4.70
CA LYS A 117 -25.13 -24.80 4.64
C LYS A 117 -24.45 -23.57 4.05
N ASP A 118 -25.21 -22.54 3.77
CA ASP A 118 -24.63 -21.26 3.31
C ASP A 118 -23.89 -20.60 4.49
N ILE A 119 -22.77 -19.97 4.19
CA ILE A 119 -21.96 -19.21 5.14
C ILE A 119 -22.07 -17.74 4.74
N ALA A 120 -22.53 -16.91 5.65
CA ALA A 120 -22.62 -15.48 5.41
C ALA A 120 -21.21 -14.84 5.33
N PRO A 121 -20.99 -13.87 4.45
CA PRO A 121 -19.74 -13.12 4.43
C PRO A 121 -19.58 -12.28 5.70
N ILE A 122 -18.36 -12.17 6.20
CA ILE A 122 -18.01 -11.32 7.35
C ILE A 122 -17.15 -10.17 6.83
N GLY A 123 -17.58 -8.93 7.05
CA GLY A 123 -16.82 -7.75 6.67
C GLY A 123 -15.49 -7.65 7.43
N GLY A 124 -14.49 -7.00 6.83
CA GLY A 124 -13.24 -6.70 7.50
C GLY A 124 -13.43 -5.70 8.65
N LYS A 125 -12.43 -5.62 9.51
CA LYS A 125 -12.42 -4.70 10.64
C LYS A 125 -11.86 -3.35 10.23
N SER A 126 -12.34 -2.29 10.89
CA SER A 126 -11.76 -0.95 10.76
C SER A 126 -10.42 -0.86 11.48
N LEU A 127 -9.51 -0.08 10.93
CA LEU A 127 -8.24 0.28 11.56
C LEU A 127 -8.22 1.78 11.82
N THR A 128 -7.78 2.16 13.00
CA THR A 128 -7.44 3.55 13.33
C THR A 128 -5.93 3.68 13.31
N LEU A 129 -5.42 4.62 12.53
CA LEU A 129 -4.00 4.93 12.44
C LEU A 129 -3.67 6.10 13.36
N SER A 130 -2.43 6.19 13.81
CA SER A 130 -1.91 7.32 14.57
C SER A 130 -1.63 8.55 13.68
N ILE A 131 -1.70 8.41 12.36
CA ILE A 131 -1.45 9.51 11.42
C ILE A 131 -2.52 10.58 11.59
N ASP A 132 -2.07 11.80 11.89
CA ASP A 132 -2.87 13.00 11.84
C ASP A 132 -2.99 13.46 10.38
N ILE A 133 -4.19 13.40 9.83
CA ILE A 133 -4.41 13.66 8.40
C ILE A 133 -4.16 15.11 8.02
N ASP A 134 -4.39 16.06 8.93
CA ASP A 134 -4.17 17.48 8.69
C ASP A 134 -2.67 17.79 8.71
N LEU A 135 -1.93 17.21 9.66
CA LEU A 135 -0.47 17.32 9.72
C LEU A 135 0.17 16.65 8.48
N GLN A 136 -0.32 15.50 8.07
CA GLN A 136 0.10 14.80 6.86
C GLN A 136 -0.11 15.66 5.61
N ALA A 137 -1.31 16.23 5.45
CA ALA A 137 -1.65 17.10 4.33
C ALA A 137 -0.76 18.36 4.30
N TYR A 138 -0.50 18.96 5.45
CA TYR A 138 0.41 20.10 5.57
C TYR A 138 1.84 19.71 5.19
N GLY A 139 2.33 18.57 5.64
CA GLY A 139 3.64 18.05 5.26
C GLY A 139 3.75 17.80 3.75
N GLU A 140 2.73 17.25 3.11
CA GLU A 140 2.67 17.06 1.66
C GLU A 140 2.67 18.39 0.90
N LEU A 141 1.94 19.39 1.40
CA LEU A 141 1.93 20.74 0.85
C LEU A 141 3.34 21.38 0.90
N LEU A 142 4.04 21.27 2.03
CA LEU A 142 5.41 21.78 2.19
C LEU A 142 6.40 21.10 1.25
N MET A 143 6.13 19.87 0.87
CA MET A 143 6.96 19.05 -0.02
C MET A 143 6.63 19.21 -1.51
N GLN A 144 5.67 20.04 -1.88
CA GLN A 144 5.37 20.32 -3.29
C GLN A 144 6.63 20.77 -4.04
N ASN A 145 6.85 20.22 -5.23
CA ASN A 145 8.01 20.48 -6.09
C ASN A 145 9.38 20.12 -5.47
N LYS A 146 9.39 19.28 -4.45
CA LYS A 146 10.61 18.79 -3.80
C LYS A 146 10.65 17.26 -3.85
N VAL A 147 11.84 16.69 -3.73
CA VAL A 147 12.04 15.24 -3.62
C VAL A 147 12.65 14.95 -2.25
N GLY A 148 11.94 14.14 -1.46
CA GLY A 148 12.39 13.83 -0.10
C GLY A 148 11.27 13.28 0.76
N SER A 149 11.42 13.36 2.07
CA SER A 149 10.45 12.85 3.04
C SER A 149 10.40 13.71 4.29
N ILE A 150 9.23 13.69 4.97
CA ILE A 150 9.05 14.21 6.33
C ILE A 150 8.47 13.09 7.16
N VAL A 151 9.03 12.88 8.36
CA VAL A 151 8.50 11.95 9.36
C VAL A 151 8.34 12.71 10.66
N ALA A 152 7.13 12.67 11.23
CA ALA A 152 6.85 13.20 12.57
C ALA A 152 6.47 12.04 13.49
N ILE A 153 7.18 11.93 14.61
CA ILE A 153 6.99 10.86 15.60
C ILE A 153 6.75 11.51 16.96
N GLU A 154 5.75 11.04 17.68
CA GLU A 154 5.53 11.39 19.07
C GLU A 154 6.57 10.67 19.94
N PRO A 155 7.49 11.38 20.61
CA PRO A 155 8.59 10.73 21.32
C PRO A 155 8.15 9.88 22.53
N ALA A 156 7.02 10.25 23.16
CA ALA A 156 6.53 9.57 24.34
C ALA A 156 5.90 8.22 24.05
N THR A 157 5.22 8.09 22.90
CA THR A 157 4.46 6.88 22.53
C THR A 157 5.11 6.11 21.39
N GLY A 158 5.94 6.77 20.57
CA GLY A 158 6.48 6.23 19.34
C GLY A 158 5.49 6.26 18.16
N GLU A 159 4.34 6.88 18.31
CA GLU A 159 3.33 6.99 17.27
C GLU A 159 3.80 7.86 16.12
N ILE A 160 3.55 7.40 14.91
CA ILE A 160 3.86 8.15 13.70
C ILE A 160 2.68 9.06 13.38
N LEU A 161 2.87 10.37 13.57
CA LEU A 161 1.86 11.39 13.32
C LEU A 161 1.80 11.82 11.85
N ALA A 162 2.94 11.79 11.15
CA ALA A 162 3.00 12.03 9.71
C ALA A 162 4.11 11.23 9.06
N LEU A 163 3.85 10.71 7.85
CA LEU A 163 4.78 9.94 7.04
C LEU A 163 4.67 10.40 5.58
N VAL A 164 5.40 11.47 5.24
CA VAL A 164 5.34 12.11 3.93
C VAL A 164 6.44 11.60 3.04
N SER A 165 6.09 11.17 1.84
CA SER A 165 7.01 10.85 0.76
C SER A 165 6.69 11.72 -0.46
N SER A 166 7.68 12.42 -0.99
CA SER A 166 7.48 13.31 -2.15
C SER A 166 8.47 12.99 -3.28
N PRO A 167 8.00 13.02 -4.55
CA PRO A 167 6.61 13.30 -4.96
C PRO A 167 5.65 12.19 -4.53
N THR A 168 4.41 12.59 -4.25
CA THR A 168 3.30 11.70 -3.94
C THR A 168 2.45 11.44 -5.18
N TYR A 169 1.44 10.59 -5.05
CA TYR A 169 0.47 10.28 -6.09
C TYR A 169 -0.92 10.10 -5.49
N ASP A 170 -1.95 10.22 -6.32
CA ASP A 170 -3.32 9.98 -5.89
C ASP A 170 -3.64 8.48 -5.98
N LEU A 171 -3.99 7.88 -4.83
CA LEU A 171 -4.39 6.46 -4.73
C LEU A 171 -5.60 6.11 -5.59
N SER A 172 -6.53 7.06 -5.80
CA SER A 172 -7.72 6.85 -6.62
C SER A 172 -7.35 6.51 -8.06
N THR A 173 -6.21 6.99 -8.55
CA THR A 173 -5.72 6.70 -9.90
C THR A 173 -5.25 5.26 -10.08
N LEU A 174 -4.97 4.56 -8.97
CA LEU A 174 -4.57 3.16 -8.95
C LEU A 174 -5.74 2.19 -8.74
N ILE A 175 -6.98 2.65 -8.96
CA ILE A 175 -8.19 1.85 -8.93
C ILE A 175 -8.82 1.82 -10.32
N GLY A 176 -9.62 0.79 -10.61
CA GLY A 176 -10.42 0.71 -11.82
C GLY A 176 -9.64 0.38 -13.09
N LYS A 177 -10.29 0.57 -14.24
CA LYS A 177 -9.78 0.17 -15.58
C LYS A 177 -8.45 0.82 -15.96
N GLN A 178 -8.20 2.05 -15.50
CA GLN A 178 -6.99 2.82 -15.85
C GLN A 178 -5.78 2.47 -14.96
N ARG A 179 -5.96 1.64 -13.93
CA ARG A 179 -4.91 1.29 -12.96
C ARG A 179 -3.59 0.90 -13.63
N GLY A 180 -3.64 -0.03 -14.58
CA GLY A 180 -2.43 -0.53 -15.23
C GLY A 180 -1.66 0.54 -16.00
N LYS A 181 -2.38 1.42 -16.72
CA LYS A 181 -1.81 2.55 -17.44
C LYS A 181 -1.19 3.56 -16.46
N ASN A 182 -1.94 3.96 -15.45
CA ASN A 182 -1.50 4.93 -14.45
C ASN A 182 -0.29 4.41 -13.66
N TYR A 183 -0.33 3.15 -13.22
CA TYR A 183 0.82 2.52 -12.56
C TYR A 183 2.07 2.51 -13.45
N SER A 184 1.93 2.17 -14.73
CA SER A 184 3.05 2.19 -15.68
C SER A 184 3.61 3.60 -15.89
N THR A 185 2.77 4.62 -15.86
CA THR A 185 3.19 6.02 -15.94
C THR A 185 4.01 6.41 -14.70
N LEU A 186 3.47 6.13 -13.50
CA LEU A 186 4.16 6.40 -12.24
C LEU A 186 5.47 5.64 -12.09
N LEU A 187 5.53 4.40 -12.61
CA LEU A 187 6.75 3.58 -12.55
C LEU A 187 7.87 4.12 -13.43
N ARG A 188 7.53 4.74 -14.58
CA ARG A 188 8.48 5.33 -15.53
C ARG A 188 8.90 6.75 -15.17
N ASP A 189 8.23 7.35 -14.21
CA ASP A 189 8.55 8.71 -13.77
C ASP A 189 9.97 8.75 -13.16
N PRO A 190 10.86 9.63 -13.67
CA PRO A 190 12.23 9.75 -13.16
C PRO A 190 12.31 10.16 -11.69
N TYR A 191 11.30 10.84 -11.18
CA TYR A 191 11.20 11.22 -9.77
C TYR A 191 10.69 10.11 -8.85
N LYS A 192 10.33 8.94 -9.41
CA LYS A 192 9.92 7.73 -8.67
C LYS A 192 8.85 7.99 -7.60
N PRO A 193 7.65 8.45 -7.98
CA PRO A 193 6.58 8.75 -7.02
C PRO A 193 6.10 7.51 -6.24
N LEU A 194 6.27 6.30 -6.77
CA LEU A 194 5.91 5.06 -6.07
C LEU A 194 6.90 4.66 -4.96
N LEU A 195 8.05 5.33 -4.86
CA LEU A 195 9.04 5.01 -3.84
C LEU A 195 8.61 5.60 -2.50
N ASP A 196 8.40 4.74 -1.53
CA ASP A 196 8.21 5.12 -0.12
C ASP A 196 9.56 5.55 0.46
N ARG A 197 9.86 6.86 0.39
CA ARG A 197 11.15 7.39 0.78
C ARG A 197 11.43 7.30 2.26
N PRO A 198 10.49 7.59 3.16
CA PRO A 198 10.72 7.43 4.59
C PRO A 198 11.20 6.04 4.99
N LEU A 199 10.69 5.00 4.33
CA LEU A 199 10.97 3.62 4.69
C LEU A 199 12.04 2.95 3.81
N MET A 200 12.15 3.34 2.54
CA MET A 200 12.96 2.61 1.56
C MET A 200 14.18 3.37 1.04
N ALA A 201 14.19 4.71 1.15
CA ALA A 201 15.30 5.48 0.62
C ALA A 201 16.54 5.36 1.53
N ARG A 202 17.72 5.33 0.89
CA ARG A 202 19.00 5.26 1.58
C ARG A 202 19.78 6.51 1.25
N TYR A 203 19.86 7.43 2.20
CA TYR A 203 20.60 8.66 2.09
C TYR A 203 21.78 8.67 3.09
N PRO A 204 22.91 9.30 2.76
CA PRO A 204 23.96 9.56 3.74
C PRO A 204 23.38 10.44 4.86
N PRO A 205 23.41 9.98 6.12
CA PRO A 205 22.75 10.70 7.22
C PRO A 205 23.47 12.01 7.61
N GLY A 206 24.74 12.14 7.26
CA GLY A 206 25.53 13.31 7.61
C GLY A 206 25.63 13.53 9.14
N SER A 207 25.63 14.84 9.59
CA SER A 207 25.81 15.21 11.01
C SER A 207 24.70 14.70 11.93
N THR A 208 23.53 14.35 11.41
CA THR A 208 22.44 13.78 12.23
C THR A 208 22.82 12.44 12.84
N PHE A 209 23.74 11.68 12.21
CA PHE A 209 24.21 10.41 12.73
C PHE A 209 25.16 10.56 13.92
N LYS A 210 25.67 11.75 14.22
CA LYS A 210 26.54 12.00 15.37
C LYS A 210 25.86 11.65 16.70
N VAL A 211 24.56 11.90 16.82
CA VAL A 211 23.79 11.57 18.02
C VAL A 211 23.76 10.04 18.24
N ALA A 212 23.51 9.26 17.19
CA ALA A 212 23.53 7.81 17.27
C ALA A 212 24.93 7.30 17.64
N ASN A 213 25.98 7.85 17.05
CA ASN A 213 27.35 7.49 17.39
C ASN A 213 27.69 7.83 18.86
N ALA A 214 27.22 8.98 19.36
CA ALA A 214 27.45 9.37 20.76
C ALA A 214 26.80 8.36 21.73
N LEU A 215 25.56 7.95 21.46
CA LEU A 215 24.86 6.95 22.26
C LEU A 215 25.57 5.59 22.25
N VAL A 216 26.06 5.15 21.08
CA VAL A 216 26.83 3.90 20.98
C VAL A 216 28.13 4.01 21.76
N PHE A 217 28.85 5.11 21.63
CA PHE A 217 30.12 5.30 22.34
C PHE A 217 29.95 5.37 23.86
N GLU A 218 28.84 5.96 24.33
CA GLU A 218 28.50 5.98 25.75
C GLU A 218 28.10 4.57 26.25
N GLN A 219 27.32 3.82 25.45
CA GLN A 219 26.93 2.44 25.77
C GLN A 219 28.12 1.47 25.85
N GLU A 220 29.13 1.67 25.00
CA GLU A 220 30.35 0.89 24.94
C GLU A 220 31.46 1.40 25.90
N ASP A 221 31.12 2.37 26.76
CA ASP A 221 32.05 3.01 27.73
C ASP A 221 33.33 3.60 27.08
N ILE A 222 33.24 3.97 25.77
CA ILE A 222 34.36 4.56 25.04
C ILE A 222 34.52 6.04 25.40
N ILE A 223 33.38 6.74 25.57
CA ILE A 223 33.30 8.13 26.01
C ILE A 223 32.18 8.28 27.04
N SER A 224 32.30 9.26 27.91
CA SER A 224 31.26 9.67 28.85
C SER A 224 30.79 11.09 28.50
N THR A 225 29.68 11.53 29.08
CA THR A 225 29.19 12.90 28.97
C THR A 225 30.18 13.95 29.47
N GLU A 226 31.13 13.55 30.33
CA GLU A 226 32.19 14.43 30.88
C GLU A 226 33.47 14.41 30.02
N SER A 227 33.58 13.56 29.03
CA SER A 227 34.75 13.45 28.17
C SER A 227 34.99 14.73 27.39
N ARG A 228 36.20 15.29 27.50
CA ARG A 228 36.60 16.51 26.82
C ARG A 228 37.71 16.23 25.82
N PHE A 229 37.58 16.70 24.61
CA PHE A 229 38.57 16.54 23.55
C PHE A 229 39.14 17.92 23.18
N PRO A 230 40.47 18.08 23.12
CA PRO A 230 41.05 19.34 22.65
C PRO A 230 40.71 19.49 21.18
N CYS A 231 40.15 20.65 20.80
CA CYS A 231 39.84 20.97 19.40
C CYS A 231 40.90 22.01 18.90
N HIS A 232 41.72 21.59 17.98
CA HIS A 232 42.73 22.45 17.35
C HIS A 232 42.38 22.83 15.90
N ALA A 233 41.09 23.16 15.68
CA ALA A 233 40.55 23.55 14.37
C ALA A 233 40.55 22.43 13.30
N GLY A 234 40.77 21.17 13.68
CA GLY A 234 40.70 20.06 12.76
C GLY A 234 41.19 18.72 13.31
N TYR A 235 40.68 17.65 12.73
CA TYR A 235 41.14 16.29 12.91
C TYR A 235 41.55 15.74 11.55
N ALA A 236 42.80 15.40 11.35
CA ALA A 236 43.32 14.85 10.11
C ALA A 236 44.00 13.51 10.35
N PRO A 237 43.23 12.40 10.48
CA PRO A 237 43.79 11.07 10.66
C PRO A 237 44.45 10.49 9.40
N THR A 238 43.96 10.92 8.20
CA THR A 238 44.52 10.53 6.90
C THR A 238 44.29 11.63 5.85
N ARG A 239 45.17 11.70 4.85
CA ARG A 239 45.11 12.69 3.75
C ARG A 239 43.80 12.70 2.94
N SER A 240 43.01 11.65 3.00
CA SER A 240 41.75 11.51 2.25
C SER A 240 40.54 12.23 2.88
N GLU A 241 40.62 12.61 4.17
CA GLU A 241 39.52 13.22 4.92
C GLU A 241 39.69 14.72 5.19
N GLU A 242 40.77 15.34 4.73
CA GLU A 242 41.13 16.74 4.98
C GLU A 242 40.08 17.76 4.53
N ARG A 243 39.07 17.40 3.71
CA ARG A 243 38.13 18.37 3.12
C ARG A 243 37.02 18.86 4.03
N ARG A 244 36.82 18.27 5.20
CA ARG A 244 35.68 18.61 6.06
C ARG A 244 36.04 19.21 7.41
N VAL A 245 37.28 19.51 7.58
CA VAL A 245 37.77 20.05 8.84
C VAL A 245 37.69 21.58 8.84
N GLY A 246 37.03 22.15 9.82
CA GLY A 246 37.17 23.54 10.16
C GLY A 246 35.94 24.43 10.15
N LYS A 247 34.76 23.95 9.78
CA LYS A 247 33.53 24.75 9.92
C LYS A 247 32.69 24.47 11.15
N GLU A 248 32.87 23.29 11.77
CA GLU A 248 32.04 22.84 12.88
C GLU A 248 32.61 23.10 14.28
N CYS A 249 33.87 23.54 14.36
CA CYS A 249 34.52 23.94 15.62
C CYS A 249 34.54 25.45 15.89
N ARG A 250 33.78 26.24 15.11
CA ARG A 250 33.61 27.68 15.34
C ARG A 250 32.29 27.94 16.05
N SER A 251 32.26 27.80 17.32
CA SER A 251 31.29 28.44 18.22
C SER A 251 31.98 28.81 19.51
#